data_d977ea08ba0857c19e9657126afe1f40
#
_entry.id   d977ea08ba0857c19e9657126afe1f40
#
_cell.length_a   1.000
_cell.length_b   1.000
_cell.length_c   1.000
_cell.angle_alpha   90.00
_cell.angle_beta   90.00
_cell.angle_gamma   90.00
#
_symmetry.space_group_name_H-M   'P 1'
#
loop_
_entity.id
_entity.type
_entity.pdbx_description
1 polymer ?
#
loop_
_entity_poly.entity_id
_entity_poly.type
_entity_poly.pdbx_seq_one_letter_code
_entity_poly.pdbx_strand_id
1 'polypeptide(L)'
;KLGVRTCPYCGGTISAADCIEETEKNGNDFYVYMYCSRCGKRMHKITRTDFSFNTKEGACPACEGLGRVHSIRKEAVVDESLSPENGAIRCFEKQYCKYQISVLFNAFRHFGILPAADTPVCQYSSLQKAIFYNGAGCEEVRKAFGIRTVPKTAAEGRFEGIYPILWRRLAEKKGDLRQLDAWFDTVECPEC
;
A
#
# COMPACT_ATOMS: atom_id res chain seq x y z
N LYS A 1 -4.31 -12.21 -35.99
CA LYS A 1 -5.44 -13.15 -35.73
C LYS A 1 -5.70 -13.09 -34.22
N LEU A 2 -6.90 -12.72 -33.87
CA LEU A 2 -7.34 -12.75 -32.45
C LEU A 2 -7.43 -14.23 -32.03
N GLY A 3 -6.84 -14.57 -30.88
CA GLY A 3 -6.93 -15.90 -30.32
C GLY A 3 -8.37 -16.31 -30.02
N VAL A 4 -8.59 -17.61 -29.89
CA VAL A 4 -9.89 -18.17 -29.52
C VAL A 4 -10.17 -17.76 -28.05
N ARG A 5 -11.31 -17.15 -27.82
CA ARG A 5 -11.76 -16.83 -26.44
C ARG A 5 -12.27 -18.09 -25.77
N THR A 6 -11.82 -18.34 -24.56
CA THR A 6 -12.30 -19.44 -23.72
C THR A 6 -12.98 -18.91 -22.47
N CYS A 7 -14.03 -19.57 -22.05
CA CYS A 7 -14.72 -19.24 -20.82
C CYS A 7 -13.85 -19.60 -19.61
N PRO A 8 -13.55 -18.67 -18.68
CA PRO A 8 -12.72 -18.96 -17.52
C PRO A 8 -13.39 -19.93 -16.52
N TYR A 9 -14.70 -20.15 -16.65
CA TYR A 9 -15.45 -21.00 -15.73
C TYR A 9 -15.63 -22.44 -16.23
N CYS A 10 -15.76 -22.64 -17.52
CA CYS A 10 -16.03 -23.98 -18.08
C CYS A 10 -15.06 -24.43 -19.19
N GLY A 11 -14.08 -23.60 -19.55
CA GLY A 11 -13.09 -23.88 -20.60
C GLY A 11 -13.68 -23.95 -22.02
N GLY A 12 -14.98 -23.72 -22.19
CA GLY A 12 -15.62 -23.77 -23.49
C GLY A 12 -15.25 -22.59 -24.38
N THR A 13 -15.17 -22.79 -25.68
CA THR A 13 -14.94 -21.75 -26.68
C THR A 13 -16.10 -20.75 -26.66
N ILE A 14 -15.82 -19.47 -26.71
CA ILE A 14 -16.80 -18.40 -26.78
C ILE A 14 -16.78 -17.81 -28.19
N SER A 15 -17.90 -17.94 -28.90
CA SER A 15 -18.12 -17.27 -30.19
C SER A 15 -18.70 -15.89 -29.96
N ALA A 16 -18.18 -14.88 -30.67
CA ALA A 16 -18.73 -13.52 -30.59
C ALA A 16 -20.16 -13.43 -31.12
N ALA A 17 -20.55 -14.37 -32.02
CA ALA A 17 -21.89 -14.41 -32.60
C ALA A 17 -22.97 -14.94 -31.62
N ASP A 18 -22.55 -15.74 -30.63
CA ASP A 18 -23.48 -16.47 -29.74
C ASP A 18 -23.57 -15.85 -28.34
N CYS A 19 -22.91 -14.69 -28.11
CA CYS A 19 -22.87 -14.07 -26.82
C CYS A 19 -23.89 -12.94 -26.69
N ILE A 20 -24.74 -13.03 -25.67
CA ILE A 20 -25.57 -11.90 -25.22
C ILE A 20 -24.67 -10.92 -24.50
N GLU A 21 -24.67 -9.66 -24.94
CA GLU A 21 -23.93 -8.58 -24.31
C GLU A 21 -24.86 -7.71 -23.45
N GLU A 22 -24.40 -7.33 -22.30
CA GLU A 22 -25.08 -6.43 -21.38
C GLU A 22 -24.15 -5.27 -21.00
N THR A 23 -24.65 -4.05 -21.09
CA THR A 23 -23.92 -2.85 -20.67
C THR A 23 -24.45 -2.36 -19.34
N GLU A 24 -23.59 -2.28 -18.35
CA GLU A 24 -23.89 -1.75 -17.03
C GLU A 24 -23.18 -0.40 -16.83
N LYS A 25 -23.93 0.59 -16.35
CA LYS A 25 -23.40 1.91 -16.01
C LYS A 25 -23.18 1.99 -14.51
N ASN A 26 -21.94 2.32 -14.10
CA ASN A 26 -21.61 2.56 -12.71
C ASN A 26 -20.94 3.94 -12.58
N GLY A 27 -21.70 4.93 -12.12
CA GLY A 27 -21.28 6.33 -12.13
C GLY A 27 -21.07 6.86 -13.55
N ASN A 28 -19.84 7.26 -13.89
CA ASN A 28 -19.46 7.71 -15.23
C ASN A 28 -18.83 6.58 -16.08
N ASP A 29 -18.62 5.40 -15.51
CA ASP A 29 -18.01 4.27 -16.17
C ASP A 29 -19.04 3.33 -16.79
N PHE A 30 -18.72 2.75 -17.94
CA PHE A 30 -19.54 1.77 -18.65
C PHE A 30 -18.79 0.46 -18.70
N TYR A 31 -19.42 -0.60 -18.19
CA TYR A 31 -18.89 -1.95 -18.21
C TYR A 31 -19.69 -2.80 -19.17
N VAL A 32 -19.00 -3.51 -20.08
CA VAL A 32 -19.67 -4.44 -20.99
C VAL A 32 -19.41 -5.85 -20.51
N TYR A 33 -20.47 -6.58 -20.30
CA TYR A 33 -20.44 -7.98 -19.90
C TYR A 33 -20.95 -8.88 -21.03
N MET A 34 -20.53 -10.11 -20.99
CA MET A 34 -21.00 -11.17 -21.88
C MET A 34 -21.33 -12.42 -21.08
N TYR A 35 -22.25 -13.23 -21.62
CA TYR A 35 -22.64 -14.49 -21.01
C TYR A 35 -22.08 -15.65 -21.84
N CYS A 36 -21.55 -16.66 -21.16
CA CYS A 36 -21.09 -17.87 -21.85
C CYS A 36 -22.29 -18.65 -22.36
N SER A 37 -22.35 -18.93 -23.66
CA SER A 37 -23.41 -19.74 -24.31
C SER A 37 -23.51 -21.16 -23.74
N ARG A 38 -22.40 -21.70 -23.19
CA ARG A 38 -22.32 -23.06 -22.67
C ARG A 38 -22.73 -23.18 -21.20
N CYS A 39 -22.26 -22.28 -20.33
CA CYS A 39 -22.50 -22.37 -18.88
C CYS A 39 -23.33 -21.24 -18.31
N GLY A 40 -23.75 -20.25 -19.11
CA GLY A 40 -24.58 -19.12 -18.73
C GLY A 40 -23.91 -18.11 -17.77
N LYS A 41 -22.65 -18.32 -17.38
CA LYS A 41 -21.99 -17.42 -16.44
C LYS A 41 -21.62 -16.09 -17.09
N ARG A 42 -21.88 -15.00 -16.36
CA ARG A 42 -21.51 -13.63 -16.70
C ARG A 42 -19.99 -13.45 -16.58
N MET A 43 -19.38 -12.75 -17.51
CA MET A 43 -17.97 -12.38 -17.50
C MET A 43 -17.77 -11.01 -18.13
N HIS A 44 -16.70 -10.33 -17.76
CA HIS A 44 -16.32 -9.07 -18.39
C HIS A 44 -15.94 -9.30 -19.86
N LYS A 45 -16.47 -8.45 -20.76
CA LYS A 45 -16.08 -8.48 -22.17
C LYS A 45 -14.76 -7.76 -22.33
N ILE A 46 -13.74 -8.47 -22.77
CA ILE A 46 -12.44 -7.87 -23.08
C ILE A 46 -12.61 -6.94 -24.29
N THR A 47 -12.27 -5.69 -24.11
CA THR A 47 -12.37 -4.61 -25.09
C THR A 47 -10.99 -4.05 -25.43
N ARG A 48 -10.91 -3.04 -26.27
CA ARG A 48 -9.64 -2.36 -26.58
C ARG A 48 -9.07 -1.64 -25.35
N THR A 49 -9.93 -1.19 -24.45
CA THR A 49 -9.53 -0.48 -23.22
C THR A 49 -8.74 -1.38 -22.27
N ASP A 50 -9.04 -2.67 -22.24
CA ASP A 50 -8.33 -3.65 -21.41
C ASP A 50 -6.86 -3.88 -21.85
N PHE A 51 -6.51 -3.47 -23.07
CA PHE A 51 -5.15 -3.54 -23.60
C PHE A 51 -4.44 -2.19 -23.65
N SER A 52 -5.07 -1.13 -23.17
CA SER A 52 -4.52 0.20 -23.19
C SER A 52 -3.96 0.57 -21.80
N PHE A 53 -2.66 0.79 -21.71
CA PHE A 53 -2.04 1.25 -20.47
C PHE A 53 -2.46 2.68 -20.04
N ASN A 54 -3.18 3.41 -20.91
CA ASN A 54 -3.74 4.73 -20.62
C ASN A 54 -5.19 4.69 -20.11
N THR A 55 -5.77 3.51 -19.95
CA THR A 55 -7.11 3.32 -19.44
C THR A 55 -7.06 2.60 -18.11
N LYS A 56 -8.05 2.83 -17.25
CA LYS A 56 -8.15 2.20 -15.93
C LYS A 56 -8.18 0.69 -15.98
N GLU A 57 -8.82 0.13 -17.03
CA GLU A 57 -8.99 -1.31 -17.22
C GLU A 57 -7.71 -2.01 -17.67
N GLY A 58 -6.89 -1.32 -18.48
CA GLY A 58 -5.68 -1.92 -19.06
C GLY A 58 -4.38 -1.43 -18.43
N ALA A 59 -4.45 -0.42 -17.57
CA ALA A 59 -3.30 0.06 -16.84
C ALA A 59 -2.83 -0.94 -15.78
N CYS A 60 -1.55 -1.00 -15.56
CA CYS A 60 -0.99 -1.73 -14.42
C CYS A 60 -1.53 -1.16 -13.11
N PRO A 61 -2.12 -1.96 -12.21
CA PRO A 61 -2.72 -1.47 -10.98
C PRO A 61 -1.71 -0.84 -10.01
N ALA A 62 -0.43 -1.20 -10.11
CA ALA A 62 0.63 -0.68 -9.24
C ALA A 62 1.14 0.70 -9.67
N CYS A 63 1.24 0.96 -10.97
CA CYS A 63 1.79 2.23 -11.49
C CYS A 63 0.78 3.04 -12.31
N GLU A 64 -0.46 2.57 -12.44
CA GLU A 64 -1.53 3.22 -13.23
C GLU A 64 -1.10 3.55 -14.67
N GLY A 65 -0.26 2.69 -15.27
CA GLY A 65 0.27 2.87 -16.62
C GLY A 65 1.51 3.75 -16.74
N LEU A 66 2.03 4.29 -15.63
CA LEU A 66 3.20 5.19 -15.65
C LEU A 66 4.54 4.44 -15.82
N GLY A 67 4.58 3.12 -15.64
CA GLY A 67 5.79 2.30 -15.71
C GLY A 67 6.77 2.53 -14.57
N ARG A 68 6.47 3.44 -13.65
CA ARG A 68 7.30 3.82 -12.52
C ARG A 68 6.47 3.98 -11.25
N VAL A 69 7.07 3.69 -10.10
CA VAL A 69 6.47 3.86 -8.78
C VAL A 69 7.43 4.56 -7.84
N HIS A 70 6.89 5.21 -6.81
CA HIS A 70 7.72 5.73 -5.73
C HIS A 70 8.13 4.60 -4.78
N SER A 71 9.37 4.68 -4.29
CA SER A 71 9.90 3.79 -3.25
C SER A 71 10.55 4.62 -2.16
N ILE A 72 10.36 4.26 -0.90
CA ILE A 72 10.98 4.97 0.22
C ILE A 72 12.47 4.67 0.26
N ARG A 73 13.30 5.73 0.29
CA ARG A 73 14.75 5.67 0.49
C ARG A 73 15.05 5.45 1.96
N LYS A 74 15.13 4.18 2.38
CA LYS A 74 15.18 3.77 3.80
C LYS A 74 16.30 4.46 4.57
N GLU A 75 17.50 4.48 4.01
CA GLU A 75 18.71 5.04 4.62
C GLU A 75 18.65 6.57 4.77
N ALA A 76 17.89 7.23 3.91
CA ALA A 76 17.65 8.67 4.02
C ALA A 76 16.63 8.98 5.11
N VAL A 77 15.62 8.13 5.27
CA VAL A 77 14.49 8.32 6.21
C VAL A 77 14.87 7.99 7.64
N VAL A 78 15.65 6.93 7.86
CA VAL A 78 16.02 6.42 9.20
C VAL A 78 17.50 6.06 9.24
N ASP A 79 18.17 6.53 10.28
CA ASP A 79 19.48 6.04 10.69
C ASP A 79 19.32 4.98 11.77
N GLU A 80 19.38 3.72 11.39
CA GLU A 80 19.20 2.61 12.33
C GLU A 80 20.30 2.49 13.38
N SER A 81 21.45 3.16 13.21
CA SER A 81 22.53 3.18 14.20
C SER A 81 22.21 4.02 15.43
N LEU A 82 21.18 4.85 15.35
CA LEU A 82 20.74 5.74 16.41
C LEU A 82 19.42 5.27 17.02
N SER A 83 19.15 5.71 18.25
CA SER A 83 17.81 5.59 18.84
C SER A 83 16.89 6.70 18.32
N PRO A 84 15.55 6.53 18.38
CA PRO A 84 14.61 7.57 18.00
C PRO A 84 14.87 8.90 18.73
N GLU A 85 15.18 8.86 20.01
CA GLU A 85 15.48 10.06 20.80
C GLU A 85 16.79 10.73 20.39
N ASN A 86 17.76 9.96 19.89
CA ASN A 86 19.05 10.44 19.41
C ASN A 86 19.04 10.80 17.91
N GLY A 87 17.86 10.86 17.26
CA GLY A 87 17.73 11.37 15.91
C GLY A 87 17.72 10.32 14.81
N ALA A 88 17.36 9.07 15.12
CA ALA A 88 17.19 8.02 14.10
C ALA A 88 16.22 8.42 12.98
N ILE A 89 15.16 9.17 13.31
CA ILE A 89 14.12 9.58 12.35
C ILE A 89 14.51 10.91 11.71
N ARG A 90 14.87 10.90 10.42
CA ARG A 90 15.37 12.06 9.68
C ARG A 90 14.29 12.79 8.87
N CYS A 91 13.15 12.14 8.61
CA CYS A 91 12.12 12.63 7.70
C CYS A 91 11.06 13.52 8.34
N PHE A 92 11.17 13.81 9.63
CA PHE A 92 10.20 14.63 10.36
C PHE A 92 10.85 15.89 10.92
N GLU A 93 10.09 16.98 10.94
CA GLU A 93 10.45 18.19 11.68
C GLU A 93 10.58 17.92 13.17
N LYS A 94 11.48 18.62 13.83
CA LYS A 94 11.90 18.38 15.22
C LYS A 94 10.73 18.23 16.21
N GLN A 95 9.73 19.11 16.14
CA GLN A 95 8.59 19.07 17.07
C GLN A 95 7.65 17.91 16.75
N TYR A 96 7.37 17.67 15.48
CA TYR A 96 6.56 16.54 15.05
C TYR A 96 7.25 15.22 15.36
N CYS A 97 8.57 15.14 15.16
CA CYS A 97 9.37 13.97 15.49
C CYS A 97 9.24 13.61 16.98
N LYS A 98 9.41 14.57 17.89
CA LYS A 98 9.23 14.36 19.34
C LYS A 98 7.85 13.81 19.68
N TYR A 99 6.80 14.35 19.07
CA TYR A 99 5.45 13.85 19.25
C TYR A 99 5.33 12.40 18.78
N GLN A 100 5.82 12.09 17.58
CA GLN A 100 5.75 10.74 17.03
C GLN A 100 6.56 9.71 17.86
N ILE A 101 7.70 10.10 18.41
CA ILE A 101 8.48 9.28 19.33
C ILE A 101 7.67 8.95 20.59
N SER A 102 7.00 9.94 21.18
CA SER A 102 6.12 9.72 22.33
C SER A 102 5.01 8.71 22.02
N VAL A 103 4.36 8.83 20.85
CA VAL A 103 3.30 7.89 20.42
C VAL A 103 3.87 6.49 20.15
N LEU A 104 5.07 6.39 19.56
CA LEU A 104 5.78 5.13 19.35
C LEU A 104 6.06 4.42 20.67
N PHE A 105 6.60 5.12 21.67
CA PHE A 105 6.86 4.53 22.99
C PHE A 105 5.58 4.12 23.72
N ASN A 106 4.48 4.86 23.51
CA ASN A 106 3.16 4.43 24.01
C ASN A 106 2.73 3.11 23.33
N ALA A 107 2.97 2.96 22.02
CA ALA A 107 2.69 1.69 21.31
C ALA A 107 3.52 0.54 21.87
N PHE A 108 4.83 0.72 22.04
CA PHE A 108 5.69 -0.30 22.65
C PHE A 108 5.25 -0.67 24.06
N ARG A 109 4.83 0.32 24.86
CA ARG A 109 4.32 0.10 26.22
C ARG A 109 3.00 -0.67 26.20
N HIS A 110 2.09 -0.33 25.28
CA HIS A 110 0.82 -1.02 25.10
C HIS A 110 1.00 -2.53 24.82
N PHE A 111 1.99 -2.86 24.00
CA PHE A 111 2.30 -4.26 23.64
C PHE A 111 3.30 -4.95 24.59
N GLY A 112 3.76 -4.26 25.64
CA GLY A 112 4.70 -4.84 26.61
C GLY A 112 6.10 -5.12 26.05
N ILE A 113 6.51 -4.41 24.98
CA ILE A 113 7.79 -4.58 24.29
C ILE A 113 8.64 -3.30 24.28
N LEU A 114 8.50 -2.48 25.31
CA LEU A 114 9.21 -1.21 25.44
C LEU A 114 10.74 -1.43 25.52
N PRO A 115 11.54 -0.92 24.56
CA PRO A 115 13.00 -0.95 24.67
C PRO A 115 13.49 0.15 25.62
N ALA A 116 14.77 0.12 26.00
CA ALA A 116 15.42 1.27 26.65
C ALA A 116 15.44 2.45 25.67
N ALA A 117 15.33 3.68 26.20
CA ALA A 117 15.16 4.88 25.39
C ALA A 117 16.32 5.16 24.41
N ASP A 118 17.51 4.76 24.81
CA ASP A 118 18.76 4.92 24.03
C ASP A 118 19.05 3.74 23.07
N THR A 119 18.17 2.71 23.04
CA THR A 119 18.37 1.53 22.18
C THR A 119 18.34 1.93 20.71
N PRO A 120 19.41 1.68 19.92
CA PRO A 120 19.42 1.92 18.48
C PRO A 120 18.37 1.08 17.74
N VAL A 121 17.81 1.62 16.65
CA VAL A 121 16.79 0.93 15.86
C VAL A 121 17.29 -0.41 15.28
N CYS A 122 18.57 -0.52 14.96
CA CYS A 122 19.18 -1.78 14.48
C CYS A 122 19.03 -2.93 15.48
N GLN A 123 18.97 -2.63 16.79
CA GLN A 123 18.81 -3.60 17.88
C GLN A 123 17.35 -3.93 18.22
N TYR A 124 16.39 -3.28 17.56
CA TYR A 124 14.98 -3.56 17.76
C TYR A 124 14.63 -4.99 17.32
N SER A 125 13.80 -5.66 18.09
CA SER A 125 13.22 -6.94 17.69
C SER A 125 12.39 -6.79 16.41
N SER A 126 12.07 -7.89 15.73
CA SER A 126 11.24 -7.88 14.52
C SER A 126 9.88 -7.20 14.76
N LEU A 127 9.24 -7.40 15.91
CA LEU A 127 7.97 -6.76 16.26
C LEU A 127 8.13 -5.27 16.56
N GLN A 128 9.20 -4.86 17.24
CA GLN A 128 9.50 -3.44 17.45
C GLN A 128 9.76 -2.74 16.11
N LYS A 129 10.53 -3.35 15.19
CA LYS A 129 10.74 -2.84 13.83
C LYS A 129 9.42 -2.77 13.04
N ALA A 130 8.57 -3.79 13.14
CA ALA A 130 7.26 -3.77 12.49
C ALA A 130 6.39 -2.59 12.97
N ILE A 131 6.32 -2.34 14.27
CA ILE A 131 5.62 -1.17 14.81
C ILE A 131 6.28 0.11 14.34
N PHE A 132 7.60 0.22 14.43
CA PHE A 132 8.36 1.42 14.07
C PHE A 132 8.15 1.83 12.62
N TYR A 133 8.26 0.89 11.68
CA TYR A 133 8.13 1.16 10.26
C TYR A 133 6.69 1.17 9.77
N ASN A 134 5.87 0.18 10.16
CA ASN A 134 4.55 -0.09 9.58
C ASN A 134 3.38 0.25 10.52
N GLY A 135 3.69 0.58 11.78
CA GLY A 135 2.70 1.02 12.77
C GLY A 135 2.11 -0.09 13.62
N ALA A 136 1.43 0.35 14.69
CA ALA A 136 0.81 -0.52 15.70
C ALA A 136 -0.30 -1.44 15.16
N GLY A 137 -0.83 -1.13 13.98
CA GLY A 137 -1.91 -1.88 13.33
C GLY A 137 -1.47 -2.77 12.18
N CYS A 138 -0.17 -2.94 11.94
CA CYS A 138 0.32 -3.78 10.85
C CYS A 138 -0.01 -5.26 11.07
N GLU A 139 0.05 -6.03 10.00
CA GLU A 139 -0.37 -7.44 10.00
C GLU A 139 0.48 -8.30 10.94
N GLU A 140 1.78 -8.06 10.97
CA GLU A 140 2.75 -8.76 11.81
C GLU A 140 2.39 -8.60 13.30
N VAL A 141 2.06 -7.38 13.72
CA VAL A 141 1.67 -7.08 15.10
C VAL A 141 0.33 -7.73 15.44
N ARG A 142 -0.65 -7.63 14.54
CA ARG A 142 -1.96 -8.26 14.72
C ARG A 142 -1.85 -9.77 14.88
N LYS A 143 -1.02 -10.42 14.08
CA LYS A 143 -0.78 -11.88 14.18
C LYS A 143 -0.07 -12.25 15.48
N ALA A 144 0.99 -11.51 15.84
CA ALA A 144 1.80 -11.83 17.02
C ALA A 144 1.02 -11.71 18.34
N PHE A 145 0.15 -10.70 18.44
CA PHE A 145 -0.63 -10.44 19.65
C PHE A 145 -2.08 -10.94 19.59
N GLY A 146 -2.51 -11.56 18.49
CA GLY A 146 -3.87 -12.08 18.32
C GLY A 146 -4.96 -10.99 18.37
N ILE A 147 -4.62 -9.74 18.05
CA ILE A 147 -5.51 -8.59 18.21
C ILE A 147 -6.38 -8.36 16.97
N ARG A 148 -7.68 -8.09 17.21
CA ARG A 148 -8.62 -7.69 16.15
C ARG A 148 -8.74 -6.18 16.02
N THR A 149 -8.46 -5.43 17.08
CA THR A 149 -8.58 -3.97 17.13
C THR A 149 -7.26 -3.33 17.55
N VAL A 150 -6.87 -2.29 16.87
CA VAL A 150 -5.70 -1.44 17.21
C VAL A 150 -6.05 -0.40 18.27
N PRO A 151 -5.05 0.12 19.03
CA PRO A 151 -5.25 1.27 19.92
C PRO A 151 -5.96 2.42 19.20
N LYS A 152 -6.91 3.07 19.89
CA LYS A 152 -7.76 4.10 19.27
C LYS A 152 -7.14 5.49 19.30
N THR A 153 -6.31 5.77 20.30
CA THR A 153 -5.72 7.08 20.53
C THR A 153 -4.19 7.03 20.58
N ALA A 154 -3.53 8.16 20.36
CA ALA A 154 -2.09 8.29 20.49
C ALA A 154 -1.60 7.95 21.92
N ALA A 155 -2.38 8.29 22.94
CA ALA A 155 -2.08 7.96 24.33
C ALA A 155 -2.12 6.45 24.60
N GLU A 156 -3.01 5.73 23.92
CA GLU A 156 -3.10 4.27 23.97
C GLU A 156 -2.06 3.58 23.10
N GLY A 157 -1.31 4.31 22.28
CA GLY A 157 -0.29 3.76 21.39
C GLY A 157 -0.73 3.56 19.94
N ARG A 158 -1.69 4.34 19.44
CA ARG A 158 -2.04 4.37 18.00
C ARG A 158 -0.92 5.07 17.21
N PHE A 159 0.15 4.35 16.96
CA PHE A 159 1.24 4.78 16.10
C PHE A 159 1.01 4.29 14.67
N GLU A 160 1.03 5.22 13.71
CA GLU A 160 0.76 4.89 12.30
C GLU A 160 1.93 4.15 11.63
N GLY A 161 3.17 4.36 12.11
CA GLY A 161 4.39 3.92 11.44
C GLY A 161 5.01 4.99 10.55
N ILE A 162 6.33 4.95 10.41
CA ILE A 162 7.06 5.96 9.61
C ILE A 162 6.66 5.89 8.15
N TYR A 163 6.58 4.70 7.56
CA TYR A 163 6.26 4.53 6.15
C TYR A 163 4.82 4.95 5.80
N PRO A 164 3.78 4.53 6.51
CA PRO A 164 2.42 5.03 6.28
C PRO A 164 2.29 6.56 6.40
N ILE A 165 2.98 7.17 7.37
CA ILE A 165 2.99 8.63 7.51
C ILE A 165 3.61 9.29 6.26
N LEU A 166 4.73 8.79 5.76
CA LEU A 166 5.37 9.32 4.56
C LEU A 166 4.51 9.14 3.30
N TRP A 167 3.92 7.96 3.11
CA TRP A 167 3.00 7.71 2.00
C TRP A 167 1.78 8.63 2.03
N ARG A 168 1.20 8.82 3.21
CA ARG A 168 0.08 9.75 3.39
C ARG A 168 0.48 11.18 3.04
N ARG A 169 1.65 11.65 3.49
CA ARG A 169 2.15 12.99 3.15
C ARG A 169 2.40 13.16 1.66
N LEU A 170 2.95 12.15 0.99
CA LEU A 170 3.13 12.15 -0.46
C LEU A 170 1.78 12.25 -1.19
N ALA A 171 0.80 11.44 -0.80
CA ALA A 171 -0.54 11.43 -1.39
C ALA A 171 -1.30 12.74 -1.18
N GLU A 172 -1.18 13.33 0.00
CA GLU A 172 -1.83 14.60 0.34
C GLU A 172 -1.12 15.82 -0.27
N LYS A 173 0.07 15.64 -0.89
CA LYS A 173 0.95 16.73 -1.37
C LYS A 173 1.16 17.83 -0.32
N LYS A 174 1.09 17.45 0.95
CA LYS A 174 1.31 18.35 2.07
C LYS A 174 2.80 18.41 2.40
N GLY A 175 3.41 19.54 2.15
CA GLY A 175 4.81 19.81 2.41
C GLY A 175 5.53 20.36 1.19
N ASP A 176 6.79 20.72 1.37
CA ASP A 176 7.66 21.08 0.25
C ASP A 176 7.95 19.81 -0.56
N LEU A 177 7.48 19.75 -1.81
CA LEU A 177 7.72 18.64 -2.72
C LEU A 177 9.22 18.31 -2.85
N ARG A 178 10.09 19.33 -2.75
CA ARG A 178 11.55 19.15 -2.80
C ARG A 178 12.07 18.35 -1.60
N GLN A 179 11.44 18.47 -0.43
CA GLN A 179 11.80 17.66 0.74
C GLN A 179 11.30 16.22 0.59
N LEU A 180 10.12 16.02 -0.03
CA LEU A 180 9.61 14.68 -0.32
C LEU A 180 10.50 13.93 -1.30
N ASP A 181 11.03 14.61 -2.32
CA ASP A 181 11.98 14.02 -3.27
C ASP A 181 13.25 13.49 -2.58
N ALA A 182 13.64 14.05 -1.44
CA ALA A 182 14.77 13.54 -0.65
C ALA A 182 14.49 12.17 0.00
N TRP A 183 13.23 11.83 0.23
CA TRP A 183 12.80 10.62 0.94
C TRP A 183 12.31 9.49 0.03
N PHE A 184 12.10 9.78 -1.26
CA PHE A 184 11.60 8.82 -2.22
C PHE A 184 12.50 8.70 -3.43
N ASP A 185 12.66 7.48 -3.92
CA ASP A 185 13.19 7.18 -5.24
C ASP A 185 12.04 6.91 -6.20
N THR A 186 12.25 7.19 -7.47
CA THR A 186 11.37 6.74 -8.55
C THR A 186 12.02 5.53 -9.20
N VAL A 187 11.42 4.36 -9.03
CA VAL A 187 11.92 3.09 -9.56
C VAL A 187 11.00 2.55 -10.65
N GLU A 188 11.52 1.68 -11.49
CA GLU A 188 10.70 0.95 -12.45
C GLU A 188 9.65 0.12 -11.73
N CYS A 189 8.45 0.05 -12.32
CA CYS A 189 7.36 -0.69 -11.72
C CYS A 189 7.67 -2.19 -11.70
N PRO A 190 7.64 -2.86 -10.55
CA PRO A 190 7.96 -4.28 -10.45
C PRO A 190 6.87 -5.19 -11.05
N GLU A 191 5.66 -4.65 -11.28
CA GLU A 191 4.51 -5.38 -11.80
C GLU A 191 4.35 -5.27 -13.33
N CYS A 192 5.08 -4.36 -13.97
CA CYS A 192 5.13 -4.24 -15.42
C CYS A 192 6.20 -5.15 -16.01
#